data_9a648db45733e8d9490cfe01801c373c
#
_entry.id   9a648db45733e8d9490cfe01801c373c
#
_cell.length_a   1.000
_cell.length_b   1.000
_cell.length_c   1.000
_cell.angle_alpha   90.00
_cell.angle_beta   90.00
_cell.angle_gamma   90.00
#
_symmetry.space_group_name_H-M   'P 1'
#
loop_
_entity.id
_entity.type
_entity.pdbx_description
1 polymer ?
#
loop_
_entity_poly.entity_id
_entity_poly.type
_entity_poly.pdbx_seq_one_letter_code
_entity_poly.pdbx_strand_id
1 'polypeptide(L)'
;MMNKLLFFLLFSTTVFADNEIFVDQTGNSATIDLEQLGSSNLIGGTSATTTSMTALDLDGVSMTLDINQIGSSNVFRSDAIDGDNFTGFFEFDGDSNVWDLLMNSTGLITADYVDLNIDVTGSSNEADIKIAENADSSYLNLDWIITGDSNVFDFDIDYENAVNYMDINGSTNTINFTASGYSGTTASDSGYFNLDLDGSNNTLDITQSSTLARDWLSISTNSSNSNICVVQNDGGTTTSC
;
A
#
# COMPACT_ATOMS: atom_id res chain seq x y z
N MET A 1 -24.33 67.73 2.33
CA MET A 1 -23.99 66.63 1.43
C MET A 1 -23.23 65.57 2.19
N MET A 2 -23.86 64.48 2.51
CA MET A 2 -23.24 63.36 3.30
C MET A 2 -22.70 62.31 2.31
N ASN A 3 -21.39 62.21 2.19
CA ASN A 3 -20.78 61.15 1.41
C ASN A 3 -20.99 59.81 2.13
N LYS A 4 -21.74 58.91 1.53
CA LYS A 4 -21.83 57.51 1.95
C LYS A 4 -20.61 56.79 1.43
N LEU A 5 -19.69 56.42 2.34
CA LEU A 5 -18.59 55.52 2.07
C LEU A 5 -19.15 54.09 2.03
N LEU A 6 -19.21 53.51 0.84
CA LEU A 6 -19.60 52.11 0.64
C LEU A 6 -18.39 51.21 0.89
N PHE A 7 -18.38 50.50 2.03
CA PHE A 7 -17.33 49.53 2.36
C PHE A 7 -17.67 48.23 1.65
N PHE A 8 -16.89 47.91 0.62
CA PHE A 8 -16.96 46.60 -0.03
C PHE A 8 -16.11 45.62 0.74
N LEU A 9 -16.74 44.76 1.52
CA LEU A 9 -16.07 43.64 2.18
C LEU A 9 -15.85 42.55 1.14
N LEU A 10 -14.65 42.43 0.58
CA LEU A 10 -14.27 41.26 -0.21
C LEU A 10 -14.09 40.09 0.76
N PHE A 11 -15.04 39.20 0.82
CA PHE A 11 -14.84 37.87 1.33
C PHE A 11 -14.00 37.13 0.28
N SER A 12 -12.69 36.99 0.53
CA SER A 12 -11.92 35.95 -0.14
C SER A 12 -12.42 34.62 0.41
N THR A 13 -13.28 33.96 -0.31
CA THR A 13 -13.47 32.53 -0.14
C THR A 13 -12.12 31.91 -0.50
N THR A 14 -11.44 31.33 0.48
CA THR A 14 -10.35 30.42 0.21
C THR A 14 -10.97 29.27 -0.58
N VAL A 15 -10.71 29.25 -1.87
CA VAL A 15 -10.96 28.06 -2.68
C VAL A 15 -9.91 27.07 -2.20
N PHE A 16 -10.30 26.11 -1.40
CA PHE A 16 -9.49 24.93 -1.21
C PHE A 16 -9.48 24.21 -2.57
N ALA A 17 -8.34 24.11 -3.17
CA ALA A 17 -8.19 23.25 -4.32
C ALA A 17 -8.27 21.83 -3.79
N ASP A 18 -9.36 21.16 -4.05
CA ASP A 18 -9.46 19.73 -3.90
C ASP A 18 -8.58 19.13 -5.02
N ASN A 19 -7.51 18.46 -4.64
CA ASN A 19 -6.65 17.81 -5.60
C ASN A 19 -7.26 16.44 -5.91
N GLU A 20 -7.89 16.31 -7.06
CA GLU A 20 -8.44 15.04 -7.50
C GLU A 20 -7.73 14.62 -8.80
N ILE A 21 -7.22 13.40 -8.86
CA ILE A 21 -6.65 12.81 -10.06
C ILE A 21 -7.31 11.45 -10.27
N PHE A 22 -7.83 11.23 -11.48
CA PHE A 22 -8.40 9.95 -11.88
C PHE A 22 -7.59 9.44 -13.06
N VAL A 23 -7.16 8.20 -13.00
CA VAL A 23 -6.39 7.54 -14.04
C VAL A 23 -7.08 6.26 -14.46
N ASP A 24 -7.36 6.15 -15.73
CA ASP A 24 -7.79 4.94 -16.42
C ASP A 24 -6.82 4.77 -17.60
N GLN A 25 -5.96 3.77 -17.52
CA GLN A 25 -4.89 3.55 -18.47
C GLN A 25 -4.94 2.13 -19.02
N THR A 26 -5.22 2.01 -20.30
CA THR A 26 -5.12 0.74 -21.02
C THR A 26 -3.97 0.78 -22.02
N GLY A 27 -3.08 -0.19 -21.96
CA GLY A 27 -1.99 -0.36 -22.91
C GLY A 27 -0.63 -0.59 -22.25
N ASN A 28 0.33 -1.01 -23.04
CA ASN A 28 1.62 -1.47 -22.56
C ASN A 28 2.67 -0.35 -22.44
N SER A 29 3.61 -0.53 -21.54
CA SER A 29 4.79 0.31 -21.36
C SER A 29 4.47 1.76 -21.00
N ALA A 30 3.40 1.97 -20.25
CA ALA A 30 3.07 3.28 -19.71
C ALA A 30 3.99 3.63 -18.53
N THR A 31 4.36 4.89 -18.44
CA THR A 31 4.97 5.48 -17.25
C THR A 31 4.08 6.62 -16.81
N ILE A 32 3.62 6.54 -15.59
CA ILE A 32 2.70 7.48 -14.98
C ILE A 32 3.36 8.03 -13.71
N ASP A 33 3.49 9.33 -13.64
CA ASP A 33 4.10 10.05 -12.53
C ASP A 33 3.07 11.07 -12.03
N LEU A 34 2.66 10.93 -10.77
CA LEU A 34 1.60 11.70 -10.14
C LEU A 34 2.10 12.32 -8.84
N GLU A 35 2.18 13.64 -8.82
CA GLU A 35 2.55 14.41 -7.63
C GLU A 35 1.36 15.24 -7.13
N GLN A 36 1.01 15.07 -5.87
CA GLN A 36 -0.01 15.88 -5.20
C GLN A 36 0.55 16.55 -3.96
N LEU A 37 0.57 17.87 -3.97
CA LEU A 37 1.00 18.71 -2.86
C LEU A 37 -0.21 19.44 -2.27
N GLY A 38 -0.40 19.31 -0.96
CA GLY A 38 -1.47 20.02 -0.28
C GLY A 38 -2.26 19.16 0.70
N SER A 39 -3.33 19.67 1.23
CA SER A 39 -3.98 19.12 2.41
C SER A 39 -5.24 18.27 2.17
N SER A 40 -5.66 18.04 0.97
CA SER A 40 -6.86 17.24 0.69
C SER A 40 -6.71 16.50 -0.63
N ASN A 41 -5.65 15.72 -0.71
CA ASN A 41 -5.27 15.04 -1.93
C ASN A 41 -6.08 13.76 -2.11
N LEU A 42 -6.45 13.44 -3.33
CA LEU A 42 -7.15 12.20 -3.69
C LEU A 42 -6.64 11.74 -5.05
N ILE A 43 -6.16 10.52 -5.16
CA ILE A 43 -5.86 9.85 -6.43
C ILE A 43 -6.77 8.63 -6.53
N GLY A 44 -7.61 8.62 -7.53
CA GLY A 44 -8.64 7.61 -7.68
C GLY A 44 -9.71 7.72 -6.59
N GLY A 45 -10.89 7.28 -6.82
CA GLY A 45 -11.92 7.38 -5.81
C GLY A 45 -13.13 6.52 -6.09
N THR A 46 -13.52 5.73 -5.13
CA THR A 46 -14.89 5.26 -5.02
C THR A 46 -15.64 6.22 -4.12
N SER A 47 -15.93 7.40 -4.57
CA SER A 47 -16.88 8.20 -3.82
C SER A 47 -18.28 7.76 -4.18
N ALA A 48 -19.05 7.34 -3.21
CA ALA A 48 -20.49 7.11 -3.36
C ALA A 48 -21.27 8.35 -3.81
N THR A 49 -20.61 9.47 -3.95
CA THR A 49 -21.19 10.77 -4.31
C THR A 49 -20.79 11.26 -5.71
N THR A 50 -19.82 10.64 -6.38
CA THR A 50 -19.45 11.00 -7.75
C THR A 50 -19.79 9.84 -8.68
N THR A 51 -20.79 10.03 -9.50
CA THR A 51 -21.50 9.01 -10.28
C THR A 51 -20.71 8.40 -11.44
N SER A 52 -19.42 8.60 -11.56
CA SER A 52 -18.65 8.04 -12.69
C SER A 52 -17.13 7.99 -12.47
N MET A 53 -16.64 8.13 -11.26
CA MET A 53 -15.20 8.12 -11.00
C MET A 53 -14.85 6.86 -10.25
N THR A 54 -14.21 5.96 -10.94
CA THR A 54 -13.66 4.72 -10.41
C THR A 54 -12.31 4.99 -9.75
N ALA A 55 -11.85 4.10 -8.92
CA ALA A 55 -10.50 4.03 -8.46
C ALA A 55 -9.50 4.04 -9.64
N LEU A 56 -8.23 4.26 -9.37
CA LEU A 56 -7.19 4.15 -10.39
C LEU A 56 -7.24 2.75 -11.01
N ASP A 57 -7.33 2.69 -12.33
CA ASP A 57 -7.41 1.45 -13.10
C ASP A 57 -6.26 1.42 -14.13
N LEU A 58 -5.42 0.39 -14.04
CA LEU A 58 -4.28 0.20 -14.93
C LEU A 58 -4.33 -1.20 -15.54
N ASP A 59 -4.44 -1.26 -16.87
CA ASP A 59 -4.50 -2.50 -17.63
C ASP A 59 -3.41 -2.53 -18.72
N GLY A 60 -2.39 -3.35 -18.52
CA GLY A 60 -1.30 -3.50 -19.49
C GLY A 60 -0.04 -4.15 -18.93
N VAL A 61 0.98 -4.27 -19.76
CA VAL A 61 2.25 -4.93 -19.45
C VAL A 61 3.39 -3.92 -19.40
N SER A 62 4.32 -4.09 -18.48
CA SER A 62 5.52 -3.25 -18.31
C SER A 62 5.17 -1.79 -17.97
N MET A 63 4.32 -1.61 -17.01
CA MET A 63 3.92 -0.28 -16.53
C MET A 63 4.75 0.16 -15.34
N THR A 64 4.94 1.46 -15.22
CA THR A 64 5.52 2.10 -14.05
C THR A 64 4.55 3.15 -13.53
N LEU A 65 4.26 3.10 -12.25
CA LEU A 65 3.45 4.07 -11.54
C LEU A 65 4.27 4.68 -10.40
N ASP A 66 4.41 5.99 -10.42
CA ASP A 66 5.07 6.77 -9.39
C ASP A 66 4.04 7.72 -8.78
N ILE A 67 3.75 7.56 -7.50
CA ILE A 67 2.80 8.40 -6.77
C ILE A 67 3.49 9.03 -5.58
N ASN A 68 3.50 10.36 -5.56
CA ASN A 68 4.00 11.15 -4.46
C ASN A 68 2.88 12.04 -3.91
N GLN A 69 2.41 11.74 -2.70
CA GLN A 69 1.41 12.53 -2.00
C GLN A 69 1.98 13.15 -0.73
N ILE A 70 2.09 14.48 -0.73
CA ILE A 70 2.62 15.25 0.39
C ILE A 70 1.52 16.14 0.97
N GLY A 71 1.27 15.98 2.26
CA GLY A 71 0.27 16.76 3.00
C GLY A 71 -0.62 15.91 3.88
N SER A 72 -1.65 16.49 4.42
CA SER A 72 -2.59 15.82 5.31
C SER A 72 -3.84 15.34 4.55
N SER A 73 -4.44 14.27 4.99
CA SER A 73 -5.69 13.70 4.45
C SER A 73 -5.56 13.17 3.01
N ASN A 74 -4.40 12.66 2.66
CA ASN A 74 -4.18 12.02 1.38
C ASN A 74 -4.98 10.71 1.30
N VAL A 75 -5.57 10.44 0.17
CA VAL A 75 -6.28 9.19 -0.10
C VAL A 75 -5.83 8.66 -1.45
N PHE A 76 -5.29 7.48 -1.48
CA PHE A 76 -4.98 6.75 -2.70
C PHE A 76 -5.86 5.52 -2.77
N ARG A 77 -6.49 5.29 -3.91
CA ARG A 77 -7.31 4.10 -4.15
C ARG A 77 -7.12 3.58 -5.56
N SER A 78 -6.93 2.28 -5.67
CA SER A 78 -6.93 1.57 -6.94
C SER A 78 -8.09 0.57 -7.00
N ASP A 79 -8.61 0.30 -8.16
CA ASP A 79 -9.59 -0.77 -8.40
C ASP A 79 -8.84 -2.05 -8.76
N ALA A 80 -8.16 -2.06 -9.88
CA ALA A 80 -7.28 -3.14 -10.25
C ALA A 80 -6.02 -2.56 -10.91
N ILE A 81 -4.90 -3.21 -10.64
CA ILE A 81 -3.66 -2.98 -11.36
C ILE A 81 -3.32 -4.31 -12.02
N ASP A 82 -3.74 -4.44 -13.27
CA ASP A 82 -3.59 -5.65 -14.05
C ASP A 82 -2.39 -5.55 -14.98
N GLY A 83 -1.41 -6.40 -14.81
CA GLY A 83 -0.32 -6.48 -15.77
C GLY A 83 0.97 -7.09 -15.25
N ASP A 84 1.72 -7.66 -16.19
CA ASP A 84 3.03 -8.22 -15.93
C ASP A 84 4.13 -7.15 -15.97
N ASN A 85 5.19 -7.34 -15.22
CA ASN A 85 6.33 -6.42 -15.09
C ASN A 85 5.89 -5.01 -14.63
N PHE A 86 5.13 -4.96 -13.56
CA PHE A 86 4.72 -3.71 -12.94
C PHE A 86 5.77 -3.23 -11.95
N THR A 87 6.05 -1.92 -11.99
CA THR A 87 6.91 -1.26 -10.99
C THR A 87 6.15 -0.10 -10.37
N GLY A 88 6.02 -0.11 -9.07
CA GLY A 88 5.35 0.93 -8.29
C GLY A 88 6.29 1.62 -7.31
N PHE A 89 6.27 2.95 -7.31
CA PHE A 89 6.92 3.80 -6.32
C PHE A 89 5.85 4.66 -5.66
N PHE A 90 5.70 4.49 -4.35
CA PHE A 90 4.67 5.19 -3.61
C PHE A 90 5.29 5.89 -2.41
N GLU A 91 5.19 7.22 -2.36
CA GLU A 91 5.63 8.05 -1.24
C GLU A 91 4.42 8.79 -0.66
N PHE A 92 4.15 8.53 0.61
CA PHE A 92 3.07 9.17 1.35
C PHE A 92 3.63 9.89 2.57
N ASP A 93 3.63 11.21 2.52
CA ASP A 93 4.08 12.06 3.63
C ASP A 93 2.89 12.84 4.18
N GLY A 94 2.51 12.54 5.40
CA GLY A 94 1.40 13.17 6.08
C GLY A 94 0.71 12.27 7.09
N ASP A 95 -0.17 12.84 7.85
CA ASP A 95 -0.94 12.12 8.85
C ASP A 95 -2.30 11.70 8.32
N SER A 96 -2.75 10.52 8.73
CA SER A 96 -4.09 10.01 8.43
C SER A 96 -4.33 9.70 6.94
N ASN A 97 -3.31 9.29 6.22
CA ASN A 97 -3.46 8.78 4.87
C ASN A 97 -4.25 7.47 4.87
N VAL A 98 -5.11 7.32 3.89
CA VAL A 98 -5.87 6.10 3.66
C VAL A 98 -5.56 5.61 2.26
N TRP A 99 -5.10 4.38 2.13
CA TRP A 99 -4.81 3.81 0.82
C TRP A 99 -5.46 2.44 0.68
N ASP A 100 -5.53 2.06 -0.56
CA ASP A 100 -6.07 0.78 -0.98
C ASP A 100 -5.36 0.42 -2.29
N LEU A 101 -4.55 -0.62 -2.25
CA LEU A 101 -3.84 -1.15 -3.40
C LEU A 101 -4.34 -2.55 -3.68
N LEU A 102 -5.14 -2.68 -4.72
CA LEU A 102 -5.65 -3.95 -5.23
C LEU A 102 -4.93 -4.29 -6.53
N MET A 103 -4.21 -5.41 -6.55
CA MET A 103 -3.58 -5.92 -7.75
C MET A 103 -4.21 -7.26 -8.13
N ASN A 104 -4.68 -7.34 -9.38
CA ASN A 104 -5.28 -8.54 -9.95
C ASN A 104 -6.44 -9.12 -9.12
N SER A 105 -7.25 -8.27 -8.53
CA SER A 105 -8.34 -8.65 -7.63
C SER A 105 -9.41 -9.54 -8.27
N THR A 106 -9.45 -9.62 -9.59
CA THR A 106 -10.43 -10.44 -10.32
C THR A 106 -9.91 -11.83 -10.70
N GLY A 107 -8.62 -12.08 -10.54
CA GLY A 107 -7.99 -13.35 -10.92
C GLY A 107 -8.04 -13.69 -12.41
N LEU A 108 -8.32 -12.73 -13.27
CA LEU A 108 -8.44 -12.93 -14.71
C LEU A 108 -7.13 -12.71 -15.46
N ILE A 109 -6.23 -11.93 -14.90
CA ILE A 109 -4.92 -11.58 -15.47
C ILE A 109 -3.87 -11.80 -14.39
N THR A 110 -2.75 -12.41 -14.72
CA THR A 110 -1.64 -12.58 -13.81
C THR A 110 -0.84 -11.28 -13.72
N ALA A 111 -0.34 -10.95 -12.54
CA ALA A 111 0.57 -9.83 -12.32
C ALA A 111 1.95 -10.37 -11.94
N ASP A 112 2.64 -10.97 -12.92
CA ASP A 112 3.98 -11.53 -12.73
C ASP A 112 5.05 -10.43 -12.71
N TYR A 113 6.10 -10.60 -11.92
CA TYR A 113 7.23 -9.67 -11.83
C TYR A 113 6.83 -8.27 -11.34
N VAL A 114 6.27 -8.23 -10.15
CA VAL A 114 5.88 -6.97 -9.51
C VAL A 114 6.98 -6.50 -8.57
N ASP A 115 7.36 -5.22 -8.69
CA ASP A 115 8.34 -4.54 -7.85
C ASP A 115 7.67 -3.30 -7.22
N LEU A 116 7.47 -3.32 -5.92
CA LEU A 116 6.83 -2.25 -5.17
C LEU A 116 7.78 -1.67 -4.13
N ASN A 117 7.95 -0.38 -4.18
CA ASN A 117 8.64 0.40 -3.15
C ASN A 117 7.66 1.40 -2.55
N ILE A 118 7.45 1.31 -1.25
CA ILE A 118 6.43 2.09 -0.55
C ILE A 118 7.05 2.74 0.69
N ASP A 119 7.07 4.07 0.72
CA ASP A 119 7.58 4.88 1.81
C ASP A 119 6.44 5.68 2.45
N VAL A 120 6.28 5.47 3.74
CA VAL A 120 5.24 6.14 4.53
C VAL A 120 5.87 6.92 5.66
N THR A 121 5.70 8.23 5.62
CA THR A 121 6.09 9.10 6.72
C THR A 121 4.87 9.78 7.32
N GLY A 122 4.64 9.56 8.62
CA GLY A 122 3.51 10.17 9.32
C GLY A 122 2.81 9.22 10.28
N SER A 123 1.77 9.69 10.91
CA SER A 123 1.08 8.94 11.96
C SER A 123 -0.39 8.74 11.65
N SER A 124 -0.93 7.65 12.18
CA SER A 124 -2.35 7.29 12.01
C SER A 124 -2.74 7.00 10.55
N ASN A 125 -1.82 6.52 9.76
CA ASN A 125 -2.10 6.05 8.41
C ASN A 125 -2.76 4.67 8.45
N GLU A 126 -3.64 4.42 7.50
CA GLU A 126 -4.35 3.15 7.34
C GLU A 126 -4.22 2.67 5.89
N ALA A 127 -3.86 1.41 5.70
CA ALA A 127 -3.79 0.82 4.37
C ALA A 127 -4.30 -0.63 4.36
N ASP A 128 -5.05 -0.98 3.33
CA ASP A 128 -5.48 -2.34 2.99
C ASP A 128 -4.85 -2.70 1.64
N ILE A 129 -3.90 -3.65 1.67
CA ILE A 129 -3.07 -3.97 0.53
C ILE A 129 -3.29 -5.41 0.13
N LYS A 130 -3.91 -5.61 -1.01
CA LYS A 130 -4.20 -6.92 -1.58
C LYS A 130 -3.45 -7.09 -2.88
N ILE A 131 -2.64 -8.13 -2.96
CA ILE A 131 -1.81 -8.39 -4.13
C ILE A 131 -2.03 -9.83 -4.58
N ALA A 132 -2.54 -9.99 -5.81
CA ALA A 132 -2.88 -11.28 -6.44
C ALA A 132 -3.87 -12.14 -5.63
N GLU A 133 -4.80 -11.52 -4.94
CA GLU A 133 -5.74 -12.14 -3.99
C GLU A 133 -6.53 -13.35 -4.55
N ASN A 134 -6.70 -13.45 -5.86
CA ASN A 134 -7.49 -14.52 -6.49
C ASN A 134 -6.73 -15.32 -7.54
N ALA A 135 -5.47 -15.05 -7.77
CA ALA A 135 -4.63 -15.80 -8.72
C ALA A 135 -3.19 -15.83 -8.22
N ASP A 136 -2.59 -17.00 -8.30
CA ASP A 136 -1.16 -17.15 -8.00
C ASP A 136 -0.35 -16.39 -9.06
N SER A 137 0.48 -15.47 -8.64
CA SER A 137 1.39 -14.71 -9.47
C SER A 137 2.83 -14.97 -9.04
N SER A 138 3.77 -14.83 -9.97
CA SER A 138 5.18 -15.15 -9.71
C SER A 138 5.99 -13.86 -9.54
N TYR A 139 6.92 -13.85 -8.60
CA TYR A 139 7.91 -12.81 -8.38
C TYR A 139 7.35 -11.46 -7.92
N LEU A 140 7.11 -11.36 -6.62
CA LEU A 140 6.88 -10.09 -5.94
C LEU A 140 8.17 -9.66 -5.20
N ASN A 141 8.60 -8.43 -5.42
CA ASN A 141 9.53 -7.73 -4.55
C ASN A 141 8.79 -6.57 -3.90
N LEU A 142 8.68 -6.59 -2.59
CA LEU A 142 8.01 -5.56 -1.80
C LEU A 142 9.01 -4.97 -0.80
N ASP A 143 9.34 -3.70 -0.96
CA ASP A 143 10.14 -2.93 -0.03
C ASP A 143 9.26 -1.86 0.61
N TRP A 144 9.17 -1.90 1.93
CA TRP A 144 8.25 -1.08 2.68
C TRP A 144 8.92 -0.39 3.85
N ILE A 145 8.90 0.92 3.84
CA ILE A 145 9.45 1.75 4.91
C ILE A 145 8.32 2.49 5.61
N ILE A 146 8.20 2.32 6.92
CA ILE A 146 7.18 2.98 7.72
C ILE A 146 7.86 3.81 8.81
N THR A 147 7.71 5.12 8.74
CA THR A 147 8.21 6.03 9.76
C THR A 147 7.05 6.79 10.41
N GLY A 148 6.79 6.50 11.70
CA GLY A 148 5.73 7.17 12.45
C GLY A 148 4.97 6.26 13.40
N ASP A 149 4.02 6.82 14.12
CA ASP A 149 3.32 6.13 15.19
C ASP A 149 1.85 5.87 14.84
N SER A 150 1.31 4.80 15.43
CA SER A 150 -0.13 4.47 15.37
C SER A 150 -0.66 4.19 13.96
N ASN A 151 0.17 3.69 13.07
CA ASN A 151 -0.25 3.26 11.75
C ASN A 151 -0.89 1.87 11.80
N VAL A 152 -1.84 1.61 10.90
CA VAL A 152 -2.55 0.32 10.79
C VAL A 152 -2.47 -0.16 9.35
N PHE A 153 -1.84 -1.31 9.14
CA PHE A 153 -1.67 -1.89 7.81
C PHE A 153 -2.13 -3.34 7.78
N ASP A 154 -2.88 -3.68 6.75
CA ASP A 154 -3.35 -5.03 6.46
C ASP A 154 -2.87 -5.45 5.08
N PHE A 155 -2.13 -6.56 5.02
CA PHE A 155 -1.53 -7.10 3.80
C PHE A 155 -2.07 -8.50 3.54
N ASP A 156 -2.57 -8.72 2.35
CA ASP A 156 -2.94 -10.04 1.83
C ASP A 156 -2.26 -10.28 0.48
N ILE A 157 -1.31 -11.23 0.47
CA ILE A 157 -0.37 -11.41 -0.63
C ILE A 157 -0.36 -12.87 -1.08
N ASP A 158 -0.67 -13.11 -2.33
CA ASP A 158 -0.63 -14.43 -2.97
C ASP A 158 0.40 -14.46 -4.11
N TYR A 159 1.62 -14.95 -3.83
CA TYR A 159 2.69 -15.05 -4.81
C TYR A 159 3.54 -16.31 -4.62
N GLU A 160 3.98 -16.91 -5.73
CA GLU A 160 4.87 -18.07 -5.69
C GLU A 160 6.25 -17.74 -5.13
N ASN A 161 6.82 -16.61 -5.53
CA ASN A 161 8.14 -16.16 -5.11
C ASN A 161 8.04 -14.72 -4.62
N ALA A 162 7.88 -14.54 -3.33
CA ALA A 162 7.78 -13.20 -2.75
C ALA A 162 8.99 -12.90 -1.88
N VAL A 163 9.55 -11.71 -2.08
CA VAL A 163 10.58 -11.14 -1.22
C VAL A 163 10.00 -9.87 -0.62
N ASN A 164 9.88 -9.88 0.69
CA ASN A 164 9.28 -8.79 1.42
C ASN A 164 10.30 -8.22 2.42
N TYR A 165 10.57 -6.93 2.29
CA TYR A 165 11.34 -6.16 3.26
C TYR A 165 10.44 -5.14 3.92
N MET A 166 10.44 -5.11 5.24
CA MET A 166 9.65 -4.17 6.02
C MET A 166 10.52 -3.53 7.09
N ASP A 167 10.67 -2.22 7.03
CA ASP A 167 11.38 -1.41 8.01
C ASP A 167 10.37 -0.51 8.72
N ILE A 168 10.23 -0.70 10.02
CA ILE A 168 9.28 0.04 10.84
C ILE A 168 10.02 0.83 11.89
N ASN A 169 9.93 2.15 11.81
CA ASN A 169 10.51 3.07 12.78
C ASN A 169 9.40 3.90 13.43
N GLY A 170 8.93 3.44 14.59
CA GLY A 170 7.84 4.11 15.30
C GLY A 170 7.16 3.21 16.32
N SER A 171 6.17 3.74 16.99
CA SER A 171 5.53 3.04 18.10
C SER A 171 4.02 2.92 17.92
N THR A 172 3.46 1.89 18.54
CA THR A 172 2.01 1.64 18.55
C THR A 172 1.43 1.33 17.15
N ASN A 173 2.25 0.87 16.22
CA ASN A 173 1.78 0.44 14.91
C ASN A 173 1.12 -0.95 15.01
N THR A 174 0.11 -1.19 14.19
CA THR A 174 -0.55 -2.48 14.05
C THR A 174 -0.41 -2.95 12.61
N ILE A 175 0.18 -4.13 12.43
CA ILE A 175 0.46 -4.69 11.12
C ILE A 175 0.00 -6.13 11.09
N ASN A 176 -0.93 -6.43 10.19
CA ASN A 176 -1.33 -7.77 9.83
C ASN A 176 -0.72 -8.08 8.47
N PHE A 177 0.03 -9.15 8.38
CA PHE A 177 0.68 -9.58 7.16
C PHE A 177 0.33 -11.04 6.90
N THR A 178 -0.44 -11.27 5.87
CA THR A 178 -0.81 -12.62 5.41
C THR A 178 -0.21 -12.85 4.03
N ALA A 179 0.59 -13.89 3.89
CA ALA A 179 1.16 -14.28 2.62
C ALA A 179 0.94 -15.78 2.37
N SER A 180 0.47 -16.09 1.18
CA SER A 180 0.17 -17.45 0.73
C SER A 180 0.60 -17.69 -0.72
N GLY A 181 0.39 -18.89 -1.23
CA GLY A 181 0.65 -19.19 -2.64
C GLY A 181 2.10 -19.57 -2.99
N TYR A 182 3.00 -19.69 -2.02
CA TYR A 182 4.39 -20.05 -2.27
C TYR A 182 4.51 -21.50 -2.75
N SER A 183 5.08 -21.72 -3.92
CA SER A 183 5.21 -23.05 -4.49
C SER A 183 6.66 -23.48 -4.79
N GLY A 184 7.62 -22.58 -4.62
CA GLY A 184 9.03 -22.86 -4.87
C GLY A 184 9.66 -23.85 -3.89
N THR A 185 10.74 -24.49 -4.29
CA THR A 185 11.44 -25.51 -3.49
C THR A 185 12.81 -25.07 -3.00
N THR A 186 13.30 -23.96 -3.47
CA THR A 186 14.61 -23.39 -3.09
C THR A 186 14.43 -22.10 -2.31
N ALA A 187 15.46 -21.62 -1.64
CA ALA A 187 15.39 -20.36 -0.91
C ALA A 187 15.15 -19.13 -1.80
N SER A 188 15.48 -19.25 -3.09
CA SER A 188 15.21 -18.21 -4.07
C SER A 188 13.79 -18.28 -4.65
N ASP A 189 13.07 -19.37 -4.39
CA ASP A 189 11.74 -19.63 -4.89
C ASP A 189 10.76 -19.76 -3.72
N SER A 190 10.99 -19.09 -2.64
CA SER A 190 10.16 -19.18 -1.43
C SER A 190 9.73 -17.80 -0.95
N GLY A 191 8.73 -17.78 -0.12
CA GLY A 191 8.34 -16.57 0.58
C GLY A 191 9.42 -16.11 1.55
N TYR A 192 10.04 -15.00 1.29
CA TYR A 192 11.03 -14.39 2.16
C TYR A 192 10.44 -13.13 2.80
N PHE A 193 10.48 -13.06 4.11
CA PHE A 193 10.07 -11.88 4.85
C PHE A 193 11.17 -11.44 5.81
N ASN A 194 11.64 -10.22 5.64
CA ASN A 194 12.62 -9.60 6.53
C ASN A 194 12.00 -8.36 7.19
N LEU A 195 11.92 -8.40 8.50
CA LEU A 195 11.40 -7.33 9.31
C LEU A 195 12.53 -6.69 10.13
N ASP A 196 12.68 -5.37 10.03
CA ASP A 196 13.41 -4.54 10.99
C ASP A 196 12.42 -3.66 11.74
N LEU A 197 12.42 -3.77 13.06
CA LEU A 197 11.46 -3.09 13.92
C LEU A 197 12.15 -2.27 14.99
N ASP A 198 12.11 -0.96 14.85
CA ASP A 198 12.52 -0.01 15.85
C ASP A 198 11.30 0.69 16.48
N GLY A 199 11.23 0.71 17.83
CA GLY A 199 10.14 1.39 18.51
C GLY A 199 9.49 0.54 19.61
N SER A 200 8.31 0.93 20.07
CA SER A 200 7.69 0.29 21.23
C SER A 200 6.18 0.11 21.07
N ASN A 201 5.65 -0.91 21.75
CA ASN A 201 4.21 -1.22 21.77
C ASN A 201 3.61 -1.51 20.38
N ASN A 202 4.40 -1.95 19.43
CA ASN A 202 3.90 -2.38 18.13
C ASN A 202 3.22 -3.75 18.24
N THR A 203 2.21 -3.98 17.43
CA THR A 203 1.53 -5.27 17.31
C THR A 203 1.65 -5.77 15.88
N LEU A 204 2.28 -6.91 15.71
CA LEU A 204 2.51 -7.54 14.41
C LEU A 204 1.96 -8.95 14.42
N ASP A 205 1.11 -9.25 13.47
CA ASP A 205 0.60 -10.58 13.20
C ASP A 205 1.05 -11.00 11.80
N ILE A 206 1.94 -11.98 11.73
CA ILE A 206 2.58 -12.41 10.51
C ILE A 206 2.20 -13.85 10.23
N THR A 207 1.46 -14.08 9.17
CA THR A 207 1.10 -15.41 8.70
C THR A 207 1.72 -15.66 7.34
N GLN A 208 2.57 -16.69 7.25
CA GLN A 208 3.10 -17.19 5.99
C GLN A 208 2.66 -18.64 5.84
N SER A 209 2.02 -18.97 4.73
CA SER A 209 1.57 -20.32 4.46
C SER A 209 1.92 -20.78 3.06
N SER A 210 2.59 -21.92 2.97
CA SER A 210 2.89 -22.56 1.72
C SER A 210 2.65 -24.07 1.83
N THR A 211 2.43 -24.71 0.73
CA THR A 211 2.25 -26.17 0.70
C THR A 211 3.47 -26.91 0.17
N LEU A 212 4.43 -26.24 -0.43
CA LEU A 212 5.55 -26.89 -1.11
C LEU A 212 6.86 -26.10 -1.02
N ALA A 213 6.84 -24.88 -0.52
CA ALA A 213 7.99 -24.00 -0.49
C ALA A 213 8.51 -23.78 0.94
N ARG A 214 9.63 -23.09 1.05
CA ARG A 214 10.16 -22.66 2.32
C ARG A 214 9.70 -21.23 2.61
N ASP A 215 9.05 -21.05 3.71
CA ASP A 215 8.83 -19.73 4.26
C ASP A 215 10.04 -19.30 5.07
N TRP A 216 10.61 -18.18 4.72
CA TRP A 216 11.74 -17.60 5.42
C TRP A 216 11.30 -16.35 6.17
N LEU A 217 11.65 -16.29 7.44
CA LEU A 217 11.41 -15.12 8.26
C LEU A 217 12.71 -14.72 8.97
N SER A 218 13.05 -13.47 8.82
CA SER A 218 14.11 -12.81 9.58
C SER A 218 13.52 -11.62 10.31
N ILE A 219 13.70 -11.56 11.61
CA ILE A 219 13.24 -10.45 12.44
C ILE A 219 14.43 -9.86 13.18
N SER A 220 14.68 -8.59 12.94
CA SER A 220 15.55 -7.73 13.73
C SER A 220 14.68 -6.77 14.53
N THR A 221 14.90 -6.64 15.81
CA THR A 221 14.08 -5.75 16.63
C THR A 221 14.88 -5.05 17.71
N ASN A 222 14.69 -3.73 17.80
CA ASN A 222 15.14 -2.88 18.89
C ASN A 222 13.92 -2.23 19.54
N SER A 223 13.04 -3.07 20.06
CA SER A 223 11.75 -2.63 20.57
C SER A 223 11.50 -3.08 22.01
N SER A 224 10.56 -2.41 22.67
CA SER A 224 10.08 -2.80 23.99
C SER A 224 8.55 -2.86 24.01
N ASN A 225 8.03 -3.88 24.72
CA ASN A 225 6.58 -4.13 24.86
C ASN A 225 5.83 -4.36 23.54
N SER A 226 6.54 -4.66 22.47
CA SER A 226 5.90 -5.04 21.20
C SER A 226 5.44 -6.50 21.25
N ASN A 227 4.30 -6.76 20.62
CA ASN A 227 3.76 -8.09 20.46
C ASN A 227 3.96 -8.54 19.01
N ILE A 228 4.72 -9.59 18.82
CA ILE A 228 4.99 -10.15 17.50
C ILE A 228 4.50 -11.60 17.50
N CYS A 229 3.49 -11.86 16.72
CA CYS A 229 2.97 -13.19 16.49
C CYS A 229 3.39 -13.67 15.10
N VAL A 230 3.90 -14.88 15.00
CA VAL A 230 4.30 -15.46 13.71
C VAL A 230 3.72 -16.85 13.58
N VAL A 231 3.03 -17.08 12.49
CA VAL A 231 2.57 -18.39 12.07
C VAL A 231 3.19 -18.72 10.73
N GLN A 232 4.02 -19.76 10.70
CA GLN A 232 4.53 -20.34 9.46
C GLN A 232 3.95 -21.74 9.31
N ASN A 233 3.32 -22.03 8.20
CA ASN A 233 2.50 -23.22 8.07
C ASN A 233 2.58 -23.81 6.65
N ASP A 234 3.05 -25.04 6.55
CA ASP A 234 3.10 -25.84 5.33
C ASP A 234 1.80 -26.62 5.10
N GLY A 235 0.65 -25.96 5.05
CA GLY A 235 -0.66 -26.60 4.81
C GLY A 235 -1.24 -27.38 5.98
N GLY A 236 -0.74 -27.15 7.17
CA GLY A 236 -1.31 -27.66 8.43
C GLY A 236 -2.52 -26.84 8.91
N THR A 237 -3.12 -27.27 10.00
CA THR A 237 -4.18 -26.47 10.63
C THR A 237 -3.59 -25.23 11.26
N THR A 238 -4.08 -24.06 10.87
CA THR A 238 -3.70 -22.77 11.41
C THR A 238 -3.82 -22.76 12.92
N THR A 239 -2.76 -22.38 13.57
CA THR A 239 -2.83 -21.99 14.98
C THR A 239 -2.68 -20.47 15.01
N SER A 240 -3.72 -19.81 15.44
CA SER A 240 -3.63 -18.40 15.78
C SER A 240 -2.78 -18.20 17.04
N CYS A 241 -2.05 -17.11 17.16
CA CYS A 241 -1.55 -16.64 18.44
C CYS A 241 -2.70 -16.11 19.29
#